data_fe04de54f0d8d2d7c11186e0d4075d66
#
_entry.id   fe04de54f0d8d2d7c11186e0d4075d66
#
_cell.length_a   1.000
_cell.length_b   1.000
_cell.length_c   1.000
_cell.angle_alpha   90.00
_cell.angle_beta   90.00
_cell.angle_gamma   90.00
#
_symmetry.space_group_name_H-M   'P 1'
#
loop_
_entity.id
_entity.type
_entity.pdbx_description
1 polymer ?
#
loop_
_entity_poly.entity_id
_entity_poly.type
_entity_poly.pdbx_seq_one_letter_code
_entity_poly.pdbx_strand_id
1 'polypeptide(L)'
;MTDILLSSFLSLFALFGKEEKVDTAWAQAMLENYLRHHFGIRNIEAYLGFYSDLRNVYEMSSKGGVDPQVTVDGICKELKSKISRNAAALLLLRLMEFCSYKEGHADFLFTTMAKTLQIPDSQYNTFVDFVNNRQNEHVMIHQLDDTQGELKTLLDPESGNLLFTYTGPDTVMLNDVPVLSGTYQVWIQSSVLKGASGKPVYYSTILSAYKNVKGLDLDKAEEVEFCGRNINFRFPNSDNGMHDLSFTLRNGELLAIMGGSGTGKTTLLSLLNGTLKPQEGSITINGHDISEPAAKALIGYVPQDDLLIEELTVYQNLWFTAKLCFEGMSEEDLDK
;
A
#
# COMPACT_ATOMS: atom_id res chain seq x y z
N MET A 1 -13.32 -10.06 -9.31
CA MET A 1 -12.53 -10.16 -10.58
C MET A 1 -13.32 -10.99 -11.58
N THR A 2 -13.44 -10.56 -12.82
CA THR A 2 -14.19 -11.33 -13.83
C THR A 2 -13.40 -12.58 -14.21
N ASP A 3 -14.10 -13.69 -14.54
CA ASP A 3 -13.47 -14.96 -14.96
C ASP A 3 -12.51 -14.78 -16.15
N ILE A 4 -12.77 -13.80 -17.00
CA ILE A 4 -11.92 -13.45 -18.15
C ILE A 4 -10.56 -12.89 -17.69
N LEU A 5 -10.52 -12.03 -16.68
CA LEU A 5 -9.25 -11.49 -16.17
C LEU A 5 -8.40 -12.58 -15.55
N LEU A 6 -9.01 -13.46 -14.76
CA LEU A 6 -8.32 -14.58 -14.14
C LEU A 6 -7.79 -15.57 -15.18
N SER A 7 -8.58 -15.85 -16.24
CA SER A 7 -8.15 -16.68 -17.36
C SER A 7 -6.92 -16.09 -18.09
N SER A 8 -6.95 -14.78 -18.39
CA SER A 8 -5.81 -14.10 -19.02
C SER A 8 -4.57 -14.13 -18.14
N PHE A 9 -4.76 -13.98 -16.84
CA PHE A 9 -3.71 -14.06 -15.83
C PHE A 9 -3.05 -15.45 -15.82
N LEU A 10 -3.85 -16.51 -15.67
CA LEU A 10 -3.36 -17.88 -15.67
C LEU A 10 -2.70 -18.26 -17.00
N SER A 11 -3.16 -17.72 -18.12
CA SER A 11 -2.55 -17.91 -19.44
C SER A 11 -1.13 -17.33 -19.50
N LEU A 12 -0.90 -16.13 -18.94
CA LEU A 12 0.46 -15.56 -18.83
C LEU A 12 1.35 -16.44 -17.96
N PHE A 13 0.89 -16.84 -16.76
CA PHE A 13 1.66 -17.71 -15.88
C PHE A 13 2.01 -19.05 -16.53
N ALA A 14 1.09 -19.66 -17.27
CA ALA A 14 1.32 -20.91 -17.98
C ALA A 14 2.35 -20.76 -19.10
N LEU A 15 2.26 -19.68 -19.88
CA LEU A 15 3.18 -19.42 -20.98
C LEU A 15 4.58 -19.09 -20.48
N PHE A 16 4.71 -18.15 -19.51
CA PHE A 16 5.98 -17.83 -18.90
C PHE A 16 6.58 -19.02 -18.16
N GLY A 17 5.77 -19.79 -17.43
CA GLY A 17 6.21 -20.99 -16.74
C GLY A 17 6.76 -22.06 -17.68
N LYS A 18 6.21 -22.17 -18.89
CA LYS A 18 6.72 -23.08 -19.92
C LYS A 18 8.02 -22.55 -20.52
N GLU A 19 8.09 -21.28 -20.93
CA GLU A 19 9.27 -20.70 -21.57
C GLU A 19 10.47 -20.64 -20.62
N GLU A 20 10.26 -20.29 -19.36
CA GLU A 20 11.27 -20.22 -18.31
C GLU A 20 11.52 -21.57 -17.62
N LYS A 21 10.83 -22.65 -18.04
CA LYS A 21 10.96 -23.99 -17.46
C LYS A 21 10.76 -24.02 -15.95
N VAL A 22 9.80 -23.26 -15.46
CA VAL A 22 9.49 -23.16 -14.04
C VAL A 22 9.10 -24.54 -13.51
N ASP A 23 9.68 -24.92 -12.37
CA ASP A 23 9.37 -26.19 -11.70
C ASP A 23 7.86 -26.27 -11.36
N THR A 24 7.28 -27.45 -11.60
CA THR A 24 5.82 -27.61 -11.46
C THR A 24 5.35 -27.50 -10.01
N ALA A 25 6.12 -27.99 -9.04
CA ALA A 25 5.75 -27.91 -7.64
C ALA A 25 5.86 -26.46 -7.13
N TRP A 26 6.91 -25.75 -7.53
CA TRP A 26 7.06 -24.33 -7.28
C TRP A 26 5.90 -23.52 -7.89
N ALA A 27 5.59 -23.76 -9.16
CA ALA A 27 4.51 -23.06 -9.87
C ALA A 27 3.16 -23.25 -9.17
N GLN A 28 2.85 -24.48 -8.75
CA GLN A 28 1.60 -24.75 -8.02
C GLN A 28 1.56 -24.04 -6.67
N ALA A 29 2.63 -24.11 -5.88
CA ALA A 29 2.70 -23.44 -4.57
C ALA A 29 2.54 -21.92 -4.69
N MET A 30 3.21 -21.32 -5.66
CA MET A 30 3.12 -19.87 -5.92
C MET A 30 1.72 -19.46 -6.38
N LEU A 31 1.13 -20.17 -7.32
CA LEU A 31 -0.23 -19.89 -7.79
C LEU A 31 -1.27 -20.09 -6.69
N GLU A 32 -1.12 -21.14 -5.88
CA GLU A 32 -1.98 -21.36 -4.72
C GLU A 32 -1.92 -20.17 -3.76
N ASN A 33 -0.72 -19.72 -3.41
CA ASN A 33 -0.51 -18.55 -2.55
C ASN A 33 -1.16 -17.30 -3.15
N TYR A 34 -0.99 -17.07 -4.46
CA TYR A 34 -1.60 -15.96 -5.17
C TYR A 34 -3.13 -15.99 -5.15
N LEU A 35 -3.70 -17.13 -5.54
CA LEU A 35 -5.14 -17.28 -5.64
C LEU A 35 -5.82 -17.12 -4.27
N ARG A 36 -5.20 -17.64 -3.19
CA ARG A 36 -5.74 -17.52 -1.83
C ARG A 36 -5.59 -16.12 -1.26
N HIS A 37 -4.39 -15.58 -1.26
CA HIS A 37 -4.07 -14.38 -0.49
C HIS A 37 -4.31 -13.07 -1.23
N HIS A 38 -4.13 -13.06 -2.56
CA HIS A 38 -4.35 -11.85 -3.35
C HIS A 38 -5.73 -11.77 -3.99
N PHE A 39 -6.33 -12.93 -4.32
CA PHE A 39 -7.64 -12.94 -4.97
C PHE A 39 -8.76 -13.47 -4.07
N GLY A 40 -8.45 -13.93 -2.86
CA GLY A 40 -9.43 -14.43 -1.91
C GLY A 40 -10.19 -15.67 -2.39
N ILE A 41 -9.66 -16.41 -3.37
CA ILE A 41 -10.32 -17.57 -3.97
C ILE A 41 -10.21 -18.76 -3.03
N ARG A 42 -11.36 -19.31 -2.61
CA ARG A 42 -11.41 -20.46 -1.69
C ARG A 42 -11.26 -21.80 -2.42
N ASN A 43 -11.90 -21.95 -3.58
CA ASN A 43 -11.81 -23.17 -4.39
C ASN A 43 -10.79 -22.98 -5.51
N ILE A 44 -9.54 -23.29 -5.22
CA ILE A 44 -8.40 -23.08 -6.12
C ILE A 44 -8.13 -24.25 -7.07
N GLU A 45 -8.65 -25.45 -6.75
CA GLU A 45 -8.33 -26.68 -7.51
C GLU A 45 -8.69 -26.56 -9.00
N ALA A 46 -9.84 -25.96 -9.30
CA ALA A 46 -10.28 -25.72 -10.67
C ALA A 46 -9.31 -24.81 -11.44
N TYR A 47 -8.78 -23.78 -10.78
CA TYR A 47 -7.84 -22.83 -11.40
C TYR A 47 -6.43 -23.41 -11.56
N LEU A 48 -5.98 -24.24 -10.63
CA LEU A 48 -4.73 -24.97 -10.77
C LEU A 48 -4.84 -26.03 -11.88
N GLY A 49 -5.99 -26.70 -12.01
CA GLY A 49 -6.30 -27.59 -13.13
C GLY A 49 -6.25 -26.86 -14.46
N PHE A 50 -6.93 -25.70 -14.54
CA PHE A 50 -6.92 -24.87 -15.74
C PHE A 50 -5.53 -24.36 -16.12
N TYR A 51 -4.70 -23.94 -15.14
CA TYR A 51 -3.31 -23.60 -15.37
C TYR A 51 -2.51 -24.77 -15.96
N SER A 52 -2.69 -25.98 -15.41
CA SER A 52 -2.01 -27.18 -15.91
C SER A 52 -2.41 -27.53 -17.35
N ASP A 53 -3.69 -27.39 -17.66
CA ASP A 53 -4.19 -27.61 -19.03
C ASP A 53 -3.61 -26.58 -20.01
N LEU A 54 -3.58 -25.30 -19.64
CA LEU A 54 -2.97 -24.25 -20.44
C LEU A 54 -1.47 -24.51 -20.68
N ARG A 55 -0.74 -24.91 -19.65
CA ARG A 55 0.67 -25.25 -19.76
C ARG A 55 0.88 -26.40 -20.74
N ASN A 56 0.10 -27.46 -20.63
CA ASN A 56 0.14 -28.59 -21.58
C ASN A 56 -0.16 -28.15 -23.02
N VAL A 57 -1.16 -27.27 -23.22
CA VAL A 57 -1.45 -26.72 -24.55
C VAL A 57 -0.26 -25.97 -25.10
N TYR A 58 0.41 -25.14 -24.32
CA TYR A 58 1.59 -24.40 -24.78
C TYR A 58 2.80 -25.32 -25.02
N GLU A 59 2.99 -26.39 -24.24
CA GLU A 59 4.02 -27.39 -24.48
C GLU A 59 3.80 -28.17 -25.80
N MET A 60 2.55 -28.55 -26.09
CA MET A 60 2.20 -29.23 -27.34
C MET A 60 2.31 -28.29 -28.55
N SER A 61 1.93 -27.02 -28.40
CA SER A 61 1.96 -26.01 -29.46
C SER A 61 3.40 -25.64 -29.90
N SER A 62 4.40 -25.93 -29.10
CA SER A 62 5.82 -25.72 -29.47
C SER A 62 6.23 -26.49 -30.73
N LYS A 63 5.51 -27.54 -31.10
CA LYS A 63 5.69 -28.29 -32.34
C LYS A 63 4.93 -27.71 -33.54
N GLY A 64 4.06 -26.73 -33.31
CA GLY A 64 3.14 -26.18 -34.32
C GLY A 64 3.28 -24.69 -34.63
N GLY A 65 4.26 -23.98 -34.05
CA GLY A 65 4.64 -22.62 -34.49
C GLY A 65 3.84 -21.46 -33.88
N VAL A 66 3.27 -21.60 -32.69
CA VAL A 66 2.72 -20.44 -31.97
C VAL A 66 3.88 -19.64 -31.37
N ASP A 67 4.07 -18.41 -31.85
CA ASP A 67 5.10 -17.49 -31.34
C ASP A 67 4.70 -17.01 -29.92
N PRO A 68 5.52 -17.31 -28.91
CA PRO A 68 5.24 -16.87 -27.52
C PRO A 68 5.11 -15.37 -27.39
N GLN A 69 5.90 -14.59 -28.15
CA GLN A 69 5.85 -13.13 -28.11
C GLN A 69 4.54 -12.58 -28.63
N VAL A 70 4.04 -13.13 -29.73
CA VAL A 70 2.72 -12.75 -30.30
C VAL A 70 1.59 -13.10 -29.34
N THR A 71 1.71 -14.24 -28.64
CA THR A 71 0.72 -14.68 -27.65
C THR A 71 0.69 -13.74 -26.45
N VAL A 72 1.86 -13.40 -25.85
CA VAL A 72 1.97 -12.42 -24.76
C VAL A 72 1.38 -11.08 -25.17
N ASP A 73 1.76 -10.58 -26.35
CA ASP A 73 1.25 -9.29 -26.85
C ASP A 73 -0.28 -9.30 -26.97
N GLY A 74 -0.86 -10.38 -27.49
CA GLY A 74 -2.31 -10.55 -27.61
C GLY A 74 -3.01 -10.53 -26.25
N ILE A 75 -2.54 -11.30 -25.28
CA ILE A 75 -3.10 -11.35 -23.92
C ILE A 75 -2.96 -9.97 -23.25
N CYS A 76 -1.80 -9.33 -23.37
CA CYS A 76 -1.55 -8.02 -22.77
C CYS A 76 -2.42 -6.91 -23.38
N LYS A 77 -2.71 -6.96 -24.69
CA LYS A 77 -3.66 -6.03 -25.32
C LYS A 77 -5.07 -6.16 -24.76
N GLU A 78 -5.49 -7.38 -24.47
CA GLU A 78 -6.79 -7.62 -23.84
C GLU A 78 -6.81 -7.11 -22.38
N LEU A 79 -5.76 -7.36 -21.61
CA LEU A 79 -5.64 -6.91 -20.23
C LEU A 79 -5.56 -5.39 -20.10
N LYS A 80 -4.87 -4.71 -21.01
CA LYS A 80 -4.64 -3.26 -20.99
C LYS A 80 -5.91 -2.43 -20.81
N SER A 81 -7.02 -2.88 -21.36
CA SER A 81 -8.31 -2.18 -21.23
C SER A 81 -9.06 -2.50 -19.93
N LYS A 82 -8.57 -3.47 -19.15
CA LYS A 82 -9.29 -4.05 -18.02
C LYS A 82 -8.58 -3.84 -16.67
N ILE A 83 -7.28 -3.50 -16.68
CA ILE A 83 -6.50 -3.29 -15.46
C ILE A 83 -5.81 -1.92 -15.48
N SER A 84 -5.58 -1.36 -14.29
CA SER A 84 -4.81 -0.13 -14.16
C SER A 84 -3.32 -0.36 -14.47
N ARG A 85 -2.59 0.72 -14.77
CA ARG A 85 -1.13 0.63 -14.97
C ARG A 85 -0.41 0.06 -13.76
N ASN A 86 -0.82 0.44 -12.55
CA ASN A 86 -0.23 -0.08 -11.32
C ASN A 86 -0.48 -1.59 -11.18
N ALA A 87 -1.68 -2.08 -11.47
CA ALA A 87 -1.97 -3.51 -11.47
C ALA A 87 -1.17 -4.26 -12.53
N ALA A 88 -0.94 -3.66 -13.71
CA ALA A 88 -0.11 -4.22 -14.76
C ALA A 88 1.37 -4.33 -14.34
N ALA A 89 1.91 -3.30 -13.68
CA ALA A 89 3.26 -3.30 -13.13
C ALA A 89 3.44 -4.36 -12.05
N LEU A 90 2.49 -4.49 -11.12
CA LEU A 90 2.49 -5.55 -10.12
C LEU A 90 2.41 -6.94 -10.75
N LEU A 91 1.59 -7.13 -11.78
CA LEU A 91 1.51 -8.40 -12.52
C LEU A 91 2.85 -8.76 -13.16
N LEU A 92 3.55 -7.79 -13.77
CA LEU A 92 4.88 -7.99 -14.33
C LEU A 92 5.88 -8.45 -13.24
N LEU A 93 5.92 -7.75 -12.10
CA LEU A 93 6.79 -8.12 -10.98
C LEU A 93 6.49 -9.53 -10.46
N ARG A 94 5.21 -9.91 -10.43
CA ARG A 94 4.80 -11.23 -10.00
C ARG A 94 5.20 -12.34 -10.98
N LEU A 95 5.18 -12.06 -12.26
CA LEU A 95 5.72 -12.98 -13.27
C LEU A 95 7.25 -13.10 -13.16
N MET A 96 7.95 -12.01 -12.89
CA MET A 96 9.40 -12.06 -12.62
C MET A 96 9.72 -12.93 -11.39
N GLU A 97 8.94 -12.80 -10.32
CA GLU A 97 9.04 -13.64 -9.12
C GLU A 97 8.78 -15.12 -9.43
N PHE A 98 7.65 -15.39 -10.09
CA PHE A 98 7.23 -16.74 -10.48
C PHE A 98 8.27 -17.47 -11.30
N CYS A 99 8.89 -16.76 -12.24
CA CYS A 99 9.94 -17.30 -13.11
C CYS A 99 11.33 -17.31 -12.44
N SER A 100 11.48 -16.79 -11.22
CA SER A 100 12.81 -16.53 -10.61
C SER A 100 13.71 -15.78 -11.59
N TYR A 101 13.17 -14.71 -12.17
CA TYR A 101 13.73 -13.97 -13.30
C TYR A 101 15.22 -13.65 -13.11
N LYS A 102 15.99 -14.00 -14.13
CA LYS A 102 17.39 -13.60 -14.29
C LYS A 102 17.55 -12.94 -15.65
N GLU A 103 18.18 -11.78 -15.69
CA GLU A 103 18.44 -11.07 -16.93
C GLU A 103 19.16 -11.97 -17.96
N GLY A 104 18.73 -11.88 -19.22
CA GLY A 104 19.23 -12.71 -20.32
C GLY A 104 18.38 -13.95 -20.63
N HIS A 105 17.43 -14.32 -19.79
CA HIS A 105 16.47 -15.39 -20.04
C HIS A 105 15.08 -14.79 -20.32
N ALA A 106 14.49 -15.16 -21.47
CA ALA A 106 13.17 -14.74 -21.96
C ALA A 106 12.85 -13.22 -21.81
N ASP A 107 13.89 -12.36 -21.72
CA ASP A 107 13.75 -10.90 -21.61
C ASP A 107 12.78 -10.33 -22.63
N PHE A 108 12.70 -10.96 -23.83
CA PHE A 108 11.81 -10.54 -24.88
C PHE A 108 10.33 -10.65 -24.51
N LEU A 109 9.93 -11.61 -23.67
CA LEU A 109 8.55 -11.72 -23.18
C LEU A 109 8.22 -10.64 -22.16
N PHE A 110 9.11 -10.44 -21.18
CA PHE A 110 8.95 -9.40 -20.16
C PHE A 110 8.95 -8.01 -20.77
N THR A 111 9.85 -7.72 -21.72
CA THR A 111 9.89 -6.44 -22.43
C THR A 111 8.68 -6.24 -23.33
N THR A 112 8.17 -7.30 -23.98
CA THR A 112 6.93 -7.23 -24.77
C THR A 112 5.75 -6.90 -23.87
N MET A 113 5.61 -7.58 -22.75
CA MET A 113 4.57 -7.31 -21.76
C MET A 113 4.65 -5.86 -21.25
N ALA A 114 5.84 -5.40 -20.84
CA ALA A 114 6.04 -4.04 -20.33
C ALA A 114 5.64 -2.98 -21.37
N LYS A 115 6.07 -3.13 -22.62
CA LYS A 115 5.73 -2.22 -23.72
C LYS A 115 4.23 -2.21 -24.01
N THR A 116 3.61 -3.37 -24.13
CA THR A 116 2.19 -3.48 -24.48
C THR A 116 1.29 -2.91 -23.38
N LEU A 117 1.63 -3.15 -22.11
CA LEU A 117 0.92 -2.62 -20.95
C LEU A 117 1.33 -1.18 -20.57
N GLN A 118 2.27 -0.59 -21.33
CA GLN A 118 2.76 0.79 -21.13
C GLN A 118 3.38 1.03 -19.74
N ILE A 119 4.12 0.03 -19.25
CA ILE A 119 4.94 0.17 -18.04
C ILE A 119 6.16 1.01 -18.41
N PRO A 120 6.48 2.09 -17.68
CA PRO A 120 7.66 2.92 -17.96
C PRO A 120 8.97 2.13 -17.87
N ASP A 121 9.94 2.44 -18.74
CA ASP A 121 11.25 1.80 -18.74
C ASP A 121 11.98 1.99 -17.40
N SER A 122 11.79 3.14 -16.73
CA SER A 122 12.32 3.42 -15.39
C SER A 122 11.80 2.40 -14.37
N GLN A 123 10.49 2.17 -14.36
CA GLN A 123 9.85 1.20 -13.46
C GLN A 123 10.26 -0.24 -13.78
N TYR A 124 10.28 -0.61 -15.08
CA TYR A 124 10.75 -1.91 -15.52
C TYR A 124 12.18 -2.21 -15.03
N ASN A 125 13.11 -1.29 -15.27
CA ASN A 125 14.52 -1.44 -14.87
C ASN A 125 14.66 -1.52 -13.34
N THR A 126 13.87 -0.74 -12.60
CA THR A 126 13.84 -0.79 -11.13
C THR A 126 13.39 -2.17 -10.63
N PHE A 127 12.39 -2.77 -11.27
CA PHE A 127 11.96 -4.14 -10.93
C PHE A 127 13.04 -5.17 -11.27
N VAL A 128 13.69 -5.05 -12.43
CA VAL A 128 14.82 -5.91 -12.81
C VAL A 128 15.93 -5.84 -11.77
N ASP A 129 16.29 -4.64 -11.31
CA ASP A 129 17.31 -4.44 -10.29
C ASP A 129 16.89 -5.04 -8.95
N PHE A 130 15.64 -4.82 -8.55
CA PHE A 130 15.09 -5.36 -7.30
C PHE A 130 15.11 -6.90 -7.29
N VAL A 131 14.67 -7.54 -8.38
CA VAL A 131 14.64 -9.00 -8.50
C VAL A 131 16.04 -9.61 -8.54
N ASN A 132 16.98 -8.96 -9.23
CA ASN A 132 18.36 -9.44 -9.38
C ASN A 132 19.32 -8.97 -8.28
N ASN A 133 18.83 -8.39 -7.18
CA ASN A 133 19.63 -7.90 -6.06
C ASN A 133 20.70 -6.89 -6.47
N ARG A 134 20.40 -6.03 -7.43
CA ARG A 134 21.31 -4.97 -7.86
C ARG A 134 21.15 -3.72 -7.00
N GLN A 135 22.22 -2.95 -6.89
CA GLN A 135 22.17 -1.68 -6.23
C GLN A 135 21.28 -0.72 -7.03
N ASN A 136 20.26 -0.18 -6.36
CA ASN A 136 19.34 0.79 -6.93
C ASN A 136 18.91 1.77 -5.85
N GLU A 137 18.76 3.04 -6.19
CA GLU A 137 18.39 4.09 -5.21
C GLU A 137 16.99 3.91 -4.61
N HIS A 138 16.13 3.14 -5.28
CA HIS A 138 14.77 2.80 -4.82
C HIS A 138 14.71 1.50 -4.03
N VAL A 139 15.84 0.81 -3.84
CA VAL A 139 15.93 -0.46 -3.12
C VAL A 139 16.74 -0.29 -1.86
N MET A 140 16.21 -0.76 -0.74
CA MET A 140 16.89 -0.73 0.56
C MET A 140 16.85 -2.08 1.24
N ILE A 141 17.88 -2.35 2.03
CA ILE A 141 17.97 -3.54 2.87
C ILE A 141 17.85 -3.10 4.32
N HIS A 142 16.98 -3.78 5.06
CA HIS A 142 16.74 -3.53 6.46
C HIS A 142 17.02 -4.78 7.28
N GLN A 143 17.60 -4.59 8.44
CA GLN A 143 17.72 -5.65 9.43
C GLN A 143 16.56 -5.51 10.42
N LEU A 144 15.78 -6.57 10.61
CA LEU A 144 14.75 -6.60 11.63
C LEU A 144 15.36 -7.01 12.97
N ASP A 145 14.92 -6.37 14.06
CA ASP A 145 15.37 -6.72 15.42
C ASP A 145 15.07 -8.21 15.71
N ASP A 146 16.07 -8.90 16.29
CA ASP A 146 15.96 -10.30 16.72
C ASP A 146 15.41 -11.26 15.63
N THR A 147 15.60 -10.93 14.35
CA THR A 147 15.14 -11.75 13.21
C THR A 147 16.32 -12.08 12.33
N GLN A 148 16.57 -13.38 12.12
CA GLN A 148 17.63 -13.84 11.23
C GLN A 148 17.13 -13.79 9.79
N GLY A 149 17.82 -13.02 8.96
CA GLY A 149 17.48 -12.84 7.55
C GLY A 149 17.50 -11.39 7.13
N GLU A 150 17.06 -11.14 5.94
CA GLU A 150 17.14 -9.84 5.27
C GLU A 150 15.75 -9.40 4.80
N LEU A 151 15.36 -8.21 5.18
CA LEU A 151 14.18 -7.53 4.65
C LEU A 151 14.64 -6.57 3.56
N LYS A 152 14.36 -6.89 2.31
CA LYS A 152 14.62 -6.00 1.18
C LYS A 152 13.33 -5.31 0.77
N THR A 153 13.40 -3.99 0.63
CA THR A 153 12.25 -3.16 0.25
C THR A 153 12.52 -2.41 -1.04
N LEU A 154 11.46 -2.08 -1.74
CA LEU A 154 11.46 -1.26 -2.95
C LEU A 154 10.37 -0.20 -2.83
N LEU A 155 10.74 1.07 -2.91
CA LEU A 155 9.78 2.16 -3.11
C LEU A 155 9.65 2.40 -4.61
N ASP A 156 8.56 1.95 -5.21
CA ASP A 156 8.31 2.11 -6.64
C ASP A 156 8.15 3.60 -6.99
N PRO A 157 9.02 4.17 -7.83
CA PRO A 157 9.01 5.60 -8.13
C PRO A 157 7.79 6.07 -8.92
N GLU A 158 7.14 5.16 -9.64
CA GLU A 158 6.00 5.51 -10.51
C GLU A 158 4.66 5.43 -9.77
N SER A 159 4.47 4.41 -8.92
CA SER A 159 3.23 4.23 -8.19
C SER A 159 3.28 4.71 -6.74
N GLY A 160 4.48 4.93 -6.19
CA GLY A 160 4.67 5.21 -4.77
C GLY A 160 4.42 3.99 -3.86
N ASN A 161 4.15 2.81 -4.44
CA ASN A 161 3.95 1.60 -3.66
C ASN A 161 5.25 1.16 -2.98
N LEU A 162 5.16 0.79 -1.72
CA LEU A 162 6.23 0.11 -1.01
C LEU A 162 6.05 -1.40 -1.19
N LEU A 163 7.05 -2.02 -1.77
CA LEU A 163 7.13 -3.47 -1.96
C LEU A 163 8.21 -4.03 -1.05
N PHE A 164 8.10 -5.28 -0.64
CA PHE A 164 9.15 -5.93 0.13
C PHE A 164 9.25 -7.42 -0.16
N THR A 165 10.40 -7.98 0.15
CA THR A 165 10.63 -9.41 0.28
C THR A 165 11.48 -9.67 1.51
N TYR A 166 11.19 -10.76 2.19
CA TYR A 166 11.99 -11.24 3.31
C TYR A 166 12.64 -12.55 2.91
N THR A 167 13.94 -12.68 3.18
CA THR A 167 14.70 -13.91 2.93
C THR A 167 15.42 -14.30 4.21
N GLY A 168 15.01 -15.40 4.81
CA GLY A 168 15.59 -15.87 6.06
C GLY A 168 14.89 -17.11 6.60
N PRO A 169 15.45 -17.70 7.67
CA PRO A 169 14.90 -18.88 8.33
C PRO A 169 13.74 -18.57 9.27
N ASP A 170 13.65 -17.34 9.78
CA ASP A 170 12.64 -16.95 10.75
C ASP A 170 11.30 -16.64 10.08
N THR A 171 10.23 -16.73 10.84
CA THR A 171 8.90 -16.35 10.35
C THR A 171 8.67 -14.85 10.53
N VAL A 172 8.32 -14.19 9.44
CA VAL A 172 7.89 -12.79 9.42
C VAL A 172 6.40 -12.75 9.12
N MET A 173 5.67 -11.90 9.81
CA MET A 173 4.21 -11.76 9.72
C MET A 173 3.83 -10.40 9.15
N LEU A 174 2.94 -10.37 8.15
CA LEU A 174 2.28 -9.15 7.68
C LEU A 174 0.82 -9.19 8.13
N ASN A 175 0.40 -8.26 8.98
CA ASN A 175 -0.94 -8.26 9.59
C ASN A 175 -1.32 -9.61 10.22
N ASP A 176 -0.38 -10.19 10.98
CA ASP A 176 -0.51 -11.51 11.63
C ASP A 176 -0.67 -12.72 10.67
N VAL A 177 -0.40 -12.52 9.36
CA VAL A 177 -0.35 -13.58 8.36
C VAL A 177 1.11 -13.88 8.02
N PRO A 178 1.55 -15.15 8.07
CA PRO A 178 2.93 -15.51 7.72
C PRO A 178 3.27 -15.13 6.28
N VAL A 179 4.42 -14.48 6.11
CA VAL A 179 4.98 -14.18 4.79
C VAL A 179 5.88 -15.34 4.35
N LEU A 180 5.61 -15.88 3.18
CA LEU A 180 6.46 -16.91 2.59
C LEU A 180 7.82 -16.30 2.23
N SER A 181 8.90 -16.88 2.74
CA SER A 181 10.27 -16.41 2.49
C SER A 181 10.58 -16.35 0.99
N GLY A 182 11.17 -15.27 0.54
CA GLY A 182 11.52 -15.04 -0.85
C GLY A 182 10.39 -14.54 -1.74
N THR A 183 9.15 -14.39 -1.21
CA THR A 183 8.04 -13.84 -1.99
C THR A 183 7.96 -12.31 -1.88
N TYR A 184 7.47 -11.67 -2.94
CA TYR A 184 7.28 -10.23 -2.97
C TYR A 184 5.90 -9.86 -2.45
N GLN A 185 5.84 -8.89 -1.57
CA GLN A 185 4.60 -8.41 -0.96
C GLN A 185 4.43 -6.90 -1.17
N VAL A 186 3.19 -6.46 -1.29
CA VAL A 186 2.85 -5.04 -1.25
C VAL A 186 2.66 -4.66 0.22
N TRP A 187 3.38 -3.64 0.67
CA TRP A 187 3.25 -3.10 2.02
C TRP A 187 2.39 -1.85 1.97
N ILE A 188 1.15 -1.96 2.38
CA ILE A 188 0.24 -0.82 2.44
C ILE A 188 0.38 -0.05 3.76
N GLN A 189 0.02 1.22 3.75
CA GLN A 189 0.22 2.13 4.89
C GLN A 189 -0.42 1.64 6.20
N SER A 190 -1.55 0.93 6.11
CA SER A 190 -2.26 0.37 7.27
C SER A 190 -1.70 -0.97 7.77
N SER A 191 -0.73 -1.54 7.07
CA SER A 191 -0.18 -2.86 7.41
C SER A 191 0.99 -2.75 8.36
N VAL A 192 1.10 -3.75 9.24
CA VAL A 192 2.16 -3.89 10.22
C VAL A 192 2.95 -5.17 9.95
N LEU A 193 4.26 -5.04 9.81
CA LEU A 193 5.18 -6.16 9.71
C LEU A 193 5.72 -6.50 11.10
N LYS A 194 5.81 -7.79 11.44
CA LYS A 194 6.41 -8.27 12.70
C LYS A 194 7.46 -9.31 12.37
N GLY A 195 8.65 -9.15 12.93
CA GLY A 195 9.71 -10.17 12.91
C GLY A 195 9.55 -11.21 14.00
N ALA A 196 10.59 -12.03 14.22
CA ALA A 196 10.61 -13.11 15.22
C ALA A 196 10.39 -12.60 16.66
N SER A 197 10.85 -11.41 16.98
CA SER A 197 10.62 -10.78 18.31
C SER A 197 9.16 -10.32 18.53
N GLY A 198 8.33 -10.31 17.51
CA GLY A 198 6.97 -9.76 17.56
C GLY A 198 6.90 -8.24 17.60
N LYS A 199 8.05 -7.53 17.58
CA LYS A 199 8.06 -6.06 17.51
C LYS A 199 7.46 -5.60 16.18
N PRO A 200 6.54 -4.61 16.21
CA PRO A 200 5.94 -4.08 15.01
C PRO A 200 6.93 -3.18 14.25
N VAL A 201 7.00 -3.34 12.95
CA VAL A 201 7.63 -2.42 12.01
C VAL A 201 6.55 -1.78 11.17
N TYR A 202 6.48 -0.47 11.18
CA TYR A 202 5.44 0.27 10.50
C TYR A 202 5.89 0.75 9.12
N TYR A 203 4.93 0.89 8.22
CA TYR A 203 5.13 1.45 6.88
C TYR A 203 5.87 2.80 6.93
N SER A 204 5.47 3.70 7.84
CA SER A 204 6.09 5.02 8.01
C SER A 204 7.56 4.96 8.41
N THR A 205 7.96 3.98 9.21
CA THR A 205 9.36 3.78 9.61
C THR A 205 10.25 3.50 8.40
N ILE A 206 9.80 2.59 7.52
CA ILE A 206 10.52 2.23 6.30
C ILE A 206 10.53 3.41 5.32
N LEU A 207 9.39 4.07 5.12
CA LEU A 207 9.30 5.22 4.24
C LEU A 207 10.22 6.36 4.68
N SER A 208 10.35 6.60 6.00
CA SER A 208 11.28 7.60 6.54
C SER A 208 12.74 7.28 6.24
N ALA A 209 13.12 6.00 6.22
CA ALA A 209 14.46 5.58 5.82
C ALA A 209 14.77 5.97 4.36
N TYR A 210 13.82 5.77 3.44
CA TYR A 210 13.97 6.22 2.04
C TYR A 210 14.15 7.74 1.92
N LYS A 211 13.40 8.50 2.69
CA LYS A 211 13.49 9.96 2.70
C LYS A 211 14.84 10.44 3.20
N ASN A 212 15.36 9.83 4.26
CA ASN A 212 16.65 10.19 4.87
C ASN A 212 17.84 9.91 3.95
N VAL A 213 17.82 8.78 3.20
CA VAL A 213 18.94 8.42 2.30
C VAL A 213 18.95 9.28 1.04
N LYS A 214 17.79 9.65 0.52
CA LYS A 214 17.71 10.45 -0.72
C LYS A 214 18.08 11.92 -0.55
N GLY A 215 18.36 12.40 0.68
CA GLY A 215 18.52 13.83 0.90
C GLY A 215 17.30 14.60 0.35
N LEU A 216 16.16 13.90 0.20
CA LEU A 216 14.89 14.54 -0.03
C LEU A 216 14.70 15.44 1.17
N ASP A 217 14.97 16.74 0.92
CA ASP A 217 14.71 17.80 1.86
C ASP A 217 13.30 17.59 2.45
N LEU A 218 13.25 16.89 3.57
CA LEU A 218 12.07 16.89 4.42
C LEU A 218 11.78 18.31 4.93
N ASP A 219 12.77 19.17 4.84
CA ASP A 219 12.65 20.62 5.02
C ASP A 219 11.70 21.27 4.00
N LYS A 220 11.28 20.54 2.96
CA LYS A 220 10.19 20.94 2.03
C LYS A 220 8.93 20.07 2.09
N ALA A 221 8.87 18.98 2.86
CA ALA A 221 7.60 18.55 3.41
C ALA A 221 7.17 19.70 4.31
N GLU A 222 6.16 20.48 3.87
CA GLU A 222 5.63 21.61 4.62
C GLU A 222 5.57 21.23 6.09
N GLU A 223 6.41 21.91 6.90
CA GLU A 223 6.47 21.68 8.35
C GLU A 223 5.06 21.96 8.84
N VAL A 224 4.28 20.92 9.14
CA VAL A 224 2.95 21.13 9.67
C VAL A 224 3.11 21.63 11.09
N GLU A 225 2.80 22.91 11.30
CA GLU A 225 2.77 23.53 12.62
C GLU A 225 1.32 23.76 13.03
N PHE A 226 0.89 23.11 14.10
CA PHE A 226 -0.40 23.35 14.73
C PHE A 226 -0.18 24.15 16.01
N CYS A 227 -0.64 25.41 16.00
CA CYS A 227 -0.31 26.38 17.01
C CYS A 227 -1.56 27.00 17.65
N GLY A 228 -1.58 27.05 18.96
CA GLY A 228 -2.53 27.84 19.73
C GLY A 228 -1.83 28.97 20.46
N ARG A 229 -2.31 30.20 20.37
CA ARG A 229 -1.71 31.37 21.03
C ARG A 229 -2.72 32.12 21.85
N ASN A 230 -2.44 32.28 23.16
CA ASN A 230 -3.22 33.05 24.10
C ASN A 230 -4.71 32.75 24.05
N ILE A 231 -5.07 31.47 23.95
CA ILE A 231 -6.44 31.01 23.82
C ILE A 231 -7.18 31.30 25.12
N ASN A 232 -8.23 32.14 25.02
CA ASN A 232 -9.20 32.40 26.07
C ASN A 232 -10.60 32.00 25.58
N PHE A 233 -11.26 31.20 26.39
CA PHE A 233 -12.65 30.77 26.13
C PHE A 233 -13.42 30.65 27.40
N ARG A 234 -14.65 31.21 27.43
CA ARG A 234 -15.59 31.14 28.53
C ARG A 234 -16.98 30.83 28.00
N PHE A 235 -17.67 29.93 28.67
CA PHE A 235 -19.10 29.70 28.36
C PHE A 235 -19.96 30.91 28.77
N PRO A 236 -21.03 31.24 28.01
CA PRO A 236 -21.95 32.28 28.40
C PRO A 236 -22.51 32.05 29.82
N ASN A 237 -22.53 33.10 30.65
CA ASN A 237 -23.03 33.03 32.02
C ASN A 237 -22.30 32.06 32.97
N SER A 238 -21.03 31.77 32.72
CA SER A 238 -20.20 30.91 33.55
C SER A 238 -18.86 31.56 33.81
N ASP A 239 -18.32 31.40 35.02
CA ASP A 239 -16.95 31.78 35.33
C ASP A 239 -15.95 30.70 34.94
N ASN A 240 -16.45 29.53 34.52
CA ASN A 240 -15.63 28.45 34.07
C ASN A 240 -15.18 28.68 32.62
N GLY A 241 -13.87 28.55 32.39
CA GLY A 241 -13.31 28.78 31.07
C GLY A 241 -11.89 28.31 30.98
N MET A 242 -11.30 28.59 29.86
CA MET A 242 -9.89 28.36 29.55
C MET A 242 -9.20 29.72 29.47
N HIS A 243 -8.05 29.82 30.10
CA HIS A 243 -7.36 31.10 30.22
C HIS A 243 -5.92 30.94 29.77
N ASP A 244 -5.51 31.83 28.84
CA ASP A 244 -4.13 32.03 28.38
C ASP A 244 -3.39 30.75 28.01
N LEU A 245 -4.08 29.82 27.31
CA LEU A 245 -3.48 28.58 26.83
C LEU A 245 -2.72 28.83 25.54
N SER A 246 -1.44 28.45 25.54
CA SER A 246 -0.61 28.48 24.35
C SER A 246 0.13 27.15 24.18
N PHE A 247 0.23 26.68 22.94
CA PHE A 247 0.97 25.47 22.59
C PHE A 247 1.43 25.53 21.14
N THR A 248 2.43 24.72 20.80
CA THR A 248 2.87 24.48 19.43
C THR A 248 3.15 23.00 19.27
N LEU A 249 2.63 22.40 18.21
CA LEU A 249 2.87 21.02 17.82
C LEU A 249 3.43 20.99 16.40
N ARG A 250 4.41 20.15 16.17
CA ARG A 250 5.03 19.89 14.88
C ARG A 250 4.85 18.45 14.44
N ASN A 251 5.24 18.20 13.21
CA ASN A 251 5.20 16.85 12.64
C ASN A 251 5.80 15.81 13.58
N GLY A 252 5.08 14.72 13.82
CA GLY A 252 5.55 13.60 14.65
C GLY A 252 5.45 13.82 16.15
N GLU A 253 4.99 14.99 16.62
CA GLU A 253 4.77 15.25 18.05
C GLU A 253 3.41 14.76 18.54
N LEU A 254 3.33 14.36 19.80
CA LEU A 254 2.12 13.93 20.48
C LEU A 254 1.86 14.83 21.68
N LEU A 255 0.68 15.47 21.69
CA LEU A 255 0.20 16.23 22.86
C LEU A 255 -0.83 15.43 23.62
N ALA A 256 -0.55 15.09 24.87
CA ALA A 256 -1.50 14.46 25.78
C ALA A 256 -2.21 15.50 26.65
N ILE A 257 -3.56 15.49 26.62
CA ILE A 257 -4.40 16.36 27.46
C ILE A 257 -4.94 15.52 28.62
N MET A 258 -4.48 15.81 29.85
CA MET A 258 -4.84 15.06 31.04
C MET A 258 -5.57 15.94 32.04
N GLY A 259 -6.41 15.35 32.86
CA GLY A 259 -7.16 16.05 33.92
C GLY A 259 -8.40 15.26 34.36
N GLY A 260 -8.95 15.61 35.51
CA GLY A 260 -10.17 15.02 36.08
C GLY A 260 -11.40 15.27 35.20
N SER A 261 -12.54 14.69 35.61
CA SER A 261 -13.84 15.00 34.95
C SER A 261 -14.18 16.48 35.16
N GLY A 262 -14.72 17.14 34.12
CA GLY A 262 -15.14 18.54 34.18
C GLY A 262 -14.01 19.59 34.06
N THR A 263 -12.74 19.20 33.88
CA THR A 263 -11.62 20.16 33.76
C THR A 263 -11.49 20.83 32.38
N GLY A 264 -12.44 20.64 31.45
CA GLY A 264 -12.46 21.34 30.17
C GLY A 264 -11.73 20.63 29.03
N LYS A 265 -11.32 19.35 29.17
CA LYS A 265 -10.64 18.60 28.09
C LYS A 265 -11.43 18.56 26.80
N THR A 266 -12.71 18.23 26.88
CA THR A 266 -13.62 18.19 25.71
C THR A 266 -13.81 19.57 25.09
N THR A 267 -13.87 20.62 25.95
CA THR A 267 -13.95 22.01 25.47
C THR A 267 -12.68 22.39 24.71
N LEU A 268 -11.51 22.00 25.22
CA LEU A 268 -10.25 22.23 24.51
C LEU A 268 -10.24 21.50 23.16
N LEU A 269 -10.62 20.22 23.11
CA LEU A 269 -10.71 19.48 21.84
C LEU A 269 -11.67 20.12 20.86
N SER A 270 -12.82 20.67 21.35
CA SER A 270 -13.77 21.38 20.51
C SER A 270 -13.25 22.73 19.98
N LEU A 271 -12.35 23.37 20.71
CA LEU A 271 -11.61 24.55 20.24
C LEU A 271 -10.57 24.13 19.19
N LEU A 272 -9.81 23.03 19.45
CA LEU A 272 -8.76 22.55 18.58
C LEU A 272 -9.27 22.00 17.25
N ASN A 273 -10.48 21.47 17.18
CA ASN A 273 -11.11 20.99 15.94
C ASN A 273 -11.98 22.07 15.24
N GLY A 274 -12.00 23.28 15.77
CA GLY A 274 -12.77 24.40 15.19
C GLY A 274 -14.28 24.30 15.34
N THR A 275 -14.81 23.43 16.21
CA THR A 275 -16.24 23.38 16.57
C THR A 275 -16.63 24.58 17.44
N LEU A 276 -15.74 24.97 18.35
CA LEU A 276 -15.84 26.18 19.15
C LEU A 276 -14.81 27.23 18.69
N LYS A 277 -15.15 28.52 18.85
CA LYS A 277 -14.19 29.60 18.59
C LYS A 277 -13.71 30.19 19.91
N PRO A 278 -12.40 30.44 20.07
CA PRO A 278 -11.91 31.19 21.20
C PRO A 278 -12.45 32.64 21.16
N GLN A 279 -12.64 33.26 22.31
CA GLN A 279 -13.03 34.65 22.43
C GLN A 279 -11.85 35.58 22.23
N GLU A 280 -10.66 35.11 22.65
CA GLU A 280 -9.37 35.77 22.41
C GLU A 280 -8.33 34.74 22.05
N GLY A 281 -7.30 35.18 21.37
CA GLY A 281 -6.24 34.29 20.85
C GLY A 281 -6.56 33.69 19.48
N SER A 282 -5.73 32.79 19.03
CA SER A 282 -5.87 32.16 17.72
C SER A 282 -5.42 30.70 17.76
N ILE A 283 -6.02 29.88 16.89
CA ILE A 283 -5.60 28.51 16.62
C ILE A 283 -5.36 28.40 15.13
N THR A 284 -4.15 27.97 14.76
CA THR A 284 -3.73 27.96 13.35
C THR A 284 -3.05 26.65 12.97
N ILE A 285 -3.22 26.23 11.72
CA ILE A 285 -2.43 25.18 11.06
C ILE A 285 -1.66 25.85 9.92
N ASN A 286 -0.34 25.74 9.94
CA ASN A 286 0.54 26.38 8.97
C ASN A 286 0.25 27.87 8.78
N GLY A 287 -0.12 28.58 9.86
CA GLY A 287 -0.49 29.98 9.84
C GLY A 287 -1.92 30.29 9.41
N HIS A 288 -2.68 29.30 8.90
CA HIS A 288 -4.09 29.45 8.53
C HIS A 288 -5.00 29.24 9.74
N ASP A 289 -5.98 30.11 9.93
CA ASP A 289 -6.95 29.98 11.02
C ASP A 289 -7.78 28.71 10.87
N ILE A 290 -7.92 27.97 11.97
CA ILE A 290 -8.65 26.69 12.00
C ILE A 290 -10.12 26.80 11.60
N SER A 291 -10.71 28.01 11.65
CA SER A 291 -12.08 28.24 11.18
C SER A 291 -12.19 28.29 9.65
N GLU A 292 -11.07 28.40 8.95
CA GLU A 292 -11.04 28.35 7.48
C GLU A 292 -11.31 26.92 7.00
N PRO A 293 -12.19 26.72 5.99
CA PRO A 293 -12.52 25.39 5.48
C PRO A 293 -11.30 24.55 5.08
N ALA A 294 -10.31 25.19 4.46
CA ALA A 294 -9.08 24.53 4.01
C ALA A 294 -8.24 24.01 5.20
N ALA A 295 -8.09 24.79 6.26
CA ALA A 295 -7.38 24.38 7.48
C ALA A 295 -8.14 23.29 8.24
N LYS A 296 -9.47 23.44 8.33
CA LYS A 296 -10.35 22.47 8.99
C LYS A 296 -10.31 21.10 8.31
N ALA A 297 -10.19 21.04 7.00
CA ALA A 297 -10.08 19.80 6.24
C ALA A 297 -8.77 19.00 6.53
N LEU A 298 -7.76 19.65 7.12
CA LEU A 298 -6.50 18.99 7.51
C LEU A 298 -6.60 18.25 8.84
N ILE A 299 -7.72 18.38 9.58
CA ILE A 299 -7.88 17.81 10.92
C ILE A 299 -8.79 16.58 10.87
N GLY A 300 -8.23 15.42 11.18
CA GLY A 300 -9.00 14.23 11.51
C GLY A 300 -9.45 14.31 12.99
N TYR A 301 -10.74 14.14 13.24
CA TYR A 301 -11.30 14.11 14.59
C TYR A 301 -11.98 12.78 14.88
N VAL A 302 -11.56 12.13 15.96
CA VAL A 302 -12.21 10.92 16.47
C VAL A 302 -12.99 11.31 17.73
N PRO A 303 -14.34 11.31 17.70
CA PRO A 303 -15.15 11.64 18.86
C PRO A 303 -15.10 10.56 19.93
N GLN A 304 -15.57 10.87 21.14
CA GLN A 304 -15.64 9.93 22.25
C GLN A 304 -16.71 8.86 22.00
N ASP A 305 -17.86 9.25 21.46
CA ASP A 305 -18.93 8.34 21.06
C ASP A 305 -18.77 8.04 19.57
N ASP A 306 -18.99 6.80 19.17
CA ASP A 306 -18.96 6.44 17.76
C ASP A 306 -20.09 7.13 16.99
N LEU A 307 -19.84 7.42 15.71
CA LEU A 307 -20.80 8.00 14.79
C LEU A 307 -21.32 6.96 13.81
N LEU A 308 -21.23 5.68 14.19
CA LEU A 308 -21.69 4.59 13.34
C LEU A 308 -23.23 4.60 13.27
N ILE A 309 -23.74 4.34 12.09
CA ILE A 309 -25.17 4.13 11.87
C ILE A 309 -25.44 2.65 12.16
N GLU A 310 -26.13 2.37 13.27
CA GLU A 310 -26.34 1.00 13.76
C GLU A 310 -27.10 0.10 12.78
N GLU A 311 -27.95 0.68 11.92
CA GLU A 311 -28.71 -0.03 10.89
C GLU A 311 -27.85 -0.45 9.69
N LEU A 312 -26.62 0.06 9.57
CA LEU A 312 -25.71 -0.24 8.50
C LEU A 312 -24.67 -1.28 8.95
N THR A 313 -24.22 -2.09 8.00
CA THR A 313 -23.05 -2.97 8.23
C THR A 313 -21.78 -2.14 8.38
N VAL A 314 -20.72 -2.72 8.94
CA VAL A 314 -19.39 -2.08 9.03
C VAL A 314 -18.92 -1.61 7.66
N TYR A 315 -19.07 -2.46 6.65
CA TYR A 315 -18.72 -2.12 5.26
C TYR A 315 -19.51 -0.90 4.77
N GLN A 316 -20.82 -0.85 4.97
CA GLN A 316 -21.64 0.27 4.53
C GLN A 316 -21.28 1.57 5.25
N ASN A 317 -21.01 1.52 6.56
CA ASN A 317 -20.53 2.69 7.31
C ASN A 317 -19.21 3.23 6.73
N LEU A 318 -18.26 2.36 6.47
CA LEU A 318 -16.98 2.75 5.87
C LEU A 318 -17.15 3.28 4.44
N TRP A 319 -17.93 2.59 3.62
CA TRP A 319 -18.14 2.94 2.21
C TRP A 319 -18.84 4.29 2.05
N PHE A 320 -19.92 4.54 2.80
CA PHE A 320 -20.61 5.84 2.76
C PHE A 320 -19.75 6.97 3.31
N THR A 321 -18.95 6.71 4.35
CA THR A 321 -18.00 7.70 4.88
C THR A 321 -16.93 8.03 3.86
N ALA A 322 -16.34 7.03 3.21
CA ALA A 322 -15.36 7.22 2.14
C ALA A 322 -15.96 8.01 0.96
N LYS A 323 -17.19 7.69 0.54
CA LYS A 323 -17.89 8.38 -0.54
C LYS A 323 -18.15 9.86 -0.24
N LEU A 324 -18.36 10.22 1.03
CA LEU A 324 -18.53 11.60 1.47
C LEU A 324 -17.19 12.36 1.58
N CYS A 325 -16.11 11.66 1.92
CA CYS A 325 -14.80 12.29 2.14
C CYS A 325 -13.98 12.43 0.85
N PHE A 326 -14.15 11.51 -0.11
CA PHE A 326 -13.35 11.46 -1.34
C PHE A 326 -14.19 11.84 -2.56
N GLU A 327 -14.23 13.13 -2.85
CA GLU A 327 -14.94 13.65 -4.01
C GLU A 327 -14.29 13.18 -5.33
N GLY A 328 -15.08 12.59 -6.23
CA GLY A 328 -14.61 12.19 -7.57
C GLY A 328 -13.96 10.80 -7.67
N MET A 329 -13.88 10.03 -6.59
CA MET A 329 -13.44 8.62 -6.67
C MET A 329 -14.51 7.74 -7.33
N SER A 330 -14.06 6.77 -8.15
CA SER A 330 -14.95 5.75 -8.69
C SER A 330 -15.45 4.79 -7.60
N GLU A 331 -16.60 4.15 -7.82
CA GLU A 331 -17.10 3.14 -6.85
C GLU A 331 -16.14 1.96 -6.68
N GLU A 332 -15.42 1.58 -7.74
CA GLU A 332 -14.37 0.54 -7.68
C GLU A 332 -13.17 0.95 -6.82
N ASP A 333 -12.82 2.23 -6.78
CA ASP A 333 -11.71 2.73 -5.96
C ASP A 333 -12.12 2.94 -4.50
N LEU A 334 -13.40 3.22 -4.25
CA LEU A 334 -13.96 3.27 -2.89
C LEU A 334 -14.09 1.90 -2.24
N ASP A 335 -14.18 0.83 -3.04
CA ASP A 335 -14.25 -0.57 -2.57
C ASP A 335 -12.87 -1.15 -2.18
N LYS A 336 -11.79 -0.50 -2.53
CA LYS A 336 -10.42 -0.90 -2.19
C LYS A 336 -9.97 -0.32 -0.86
#